data_97f3a39b87f814a738732ce5b2f206f7
#
_entry.id   97f3a39b87f814a738732ce5b2f206f7
#
_cell.length_a   1.000
_cell.length_b   1.000
_cell.length_c   1.000
_cell.angle_alpha   90.00
_cell.angle_beta   90.00
_cell.angle_gamma   90.00
#
_symmetry.space_group_name_H-M   'P 1'
#
loop_
_entity.id
_entity.type
_entity.pdbx_description
1 polymer ?
#
loop_
_entity_poly.entity_id
_entity_poly.type
_entity_poly.pdbx_seq_one_letter_code
_entity_poly.pdbx_strand_id
1 'polypeptide(L)'
;MGSTPVSSSCCTPDHSSAVDERYGAAALEQEACLCTPVGFDARLLEVIPPEVIERDYGCGDPTRWVKPGDRVVDLGSGSGKNAFICSQIVGSSGAVIGLDRNPNMLELASGAKASVARRIGYANVSFRRAEIHQLERDLDDAPLLSDASVDVVLSNCVLNLVHPNQRTAMLSEIRRVLAPAGRIAISDIICNQPVPLAMQRNADLWSGCISGAWEEHAFLNAFRELGFDDVHYADRSDEPWKVVEGIEFRAATVVGVIPAADSTGAAHSR
;
A
#
# COMPACT_ATOMS: atom_id res chain seq x y z
N MET A 1 -45.16 -14.37 -23.32
CA MET A 1 -43.79 -14.76 -22.98
C MET A 1 -42.96 -13.47 -22.91
N GLY A 2 -42.85 -12.91 -21.72
CA GLY A 2 -42.11 -11.68 -21.49
C GLY A 2 -40.67 -12.04 -21.11
N SER A 3 -39.71 -11.76 -22.00
CA SER A 3 -38.30 -11.81 -21.67
C SER A 3 -37.94 -10.59 -20.84
N THR A 4 -37.67 -10.80 -19.57
CA THR A 4 -36.99 -9.82 -18.72
C THR A 4 -35.61 -9.50 -19.29
N PRO A 5 -35.21 -8.24 -19.48
CA PRO A 5 -33.87 -7.90 -19.88
C PRO A 5 -32.93 -8.24 -18.71
N VAL A 6 -31.98 -9.14 -18.97
CA VAL A 6 -30.84 -9.36 -18.07
C VAL A 6 -29.99 -8.09 -18.14
N SER A 7 -30.08 -7.27 -17.11
CA SER A 7 -29.14 -6.15 -16.90
C SER A 7 -27.77 -6.75 -16.65
N SER A 8 -26.96 -6.83 -17.72
CA SER A 8 -25.53 -7.10 -17.57
C SER A 8 -24.88 -5.85 -16.96
N SER A 9 -24.76 -5.81 -15.65
CA SER A 9 -23.94 -4.81 -14.98
C SER A 9 -22.51 -4.92 -15.51
N CYS A 10 -22.07 -3.93 -16.27
CA CYS A 10 -20.70 -3.84 -16.82
C CYS A 10 -19.66 -3.45 -15.75
N CYS A 11 -20.07 -3.36 -14.47
CA CYS A 11 -19.23 -2.89 -13.38
C CYS A 11 -18.60 -4.06 -12.63
N THR A 12 -17.38 -3.85 -12.16
CA THR A 12 -16.72 -4.73 -11.17
C THR A 12 -17.55 -4.71 -9.88
N PRO A 13 -17.87 -5.86 -9.25
CA PRO A 13 -18.52 -5.89 -7.95
C PRO A 13 -17.65 -5.27 -6.87
N ASP A 14 -18.28 -4.74 -5.81
CA ASP A 14 -17.56 -4.35 -4.60
C ASP A 14 -17.25 -5.60 -3.78
N HIS A 15 -15.96 -5.87 -3.58
CA HIS A 15 -15.44 -7.00 -2.81
C HIS A 15 -14.91 -6.60 -1.43
N SER A 16 -15.20 -5.39 -0.95
CA SER A 16 -14.69 -4.87 0.32
C SER A 16 -14.99 -5.79 1.50
N SER A 17 -16.20 -6.37 1.57
CA SER A 17 -16.56 -7.34 2.63
C SER A 17 -15.69 -8.60 2.59
N ALA A 18 -15.42 -9.16 1.41
CA ALA A 18 -14.58 -10.36 1.26
C ALA A 18 -13.12 -10.06 1.67
N VAL A 19 -12.62 -8.88 1.34
CA VAL A 19 -11.30 -8.40 1.79
C VAL A 19 -11.28 -8.26 3.31
N ASP A 20 -12.28 -7.58 3.92
CA ASP A 20 -12.35 -7.38 5.36
C ASP A 20 -12.45 -8.71 6.13
N GLU A 21 -13.27 -9.64 5.67
CA GLU A 21 -13.41 -10.97 6.28
C GLU A 21 -12.11 -11.76 6.20
N ARG A 22 -11.47 -11.80 5.03
CA ARG A 22 -10.23 -12.55 4.83
C ARG A 22 -9.08 -12.00 5.66
N TYR A 23 -8.80 -10.71 5.58
CA TYR A 23 -7.70 -10.09 6.34
C TYR A 23 -8.04 -9.98 7.83
N GLY A 24 -9.32 -9.87 8.20
CA GLY A 24 -9.76 -9.94 9.59
C GLY A 24 -9.50 -11.32 10.21
N ALA A 25 -9.74 -12.40 9.48
CA ALA A 25 -9.38 -13.76 9.90
C ALA A 25 -7.86 -13.97 9.92
N ALA A 26 -7.16 -13.48 8.89
CA ALA A 26 -5.70 -13.56 8.77
C ALA A 26 -4.95 -12.77 9.88
N ALA A 27 -5.56 -11.79 10.50
CA ALA A 27 -5.02 -11.11 11.69
C ALA A 27 -5.04 -12.01 12.95
N LEU A 28 -5.93 -12.99 12.99
CA LEU A 28 -6.08 -13.92 14.11
C LEU A 28 -5.29 -15.21 13.90
N GLU A 29 -5.27 -15.73 12.67
CA GLU A 29 -4.59 -16.96 12.29
C GLU A 29 -3.85 -16.75 10.97
N GLN A 30 -2.58 -17.23 10.88
CA GLN A 30 -1.74 -17.06 9.69
C GLN A 30 -2.35 -17.72 8.45
N GLU A 31 -2.43 -16.98 7.34
CA GLU A 31 -2.86 -17.48 6.03
C GLU A 31 -1.68 -17.63 5.06
N ALA A 32 -1.20 -18.85 4.87
CA ALA A 32 0.00 -19.14 4.06
C ALA A 32 -0.14 -18.78 2.56
N CYS A 33 -1.35 -18.66 2.03
CA CYS A 33 -1.59 -18.39 0.61
C CYS A 33 -1.47 -16.93 0.20
N LEU A 34 -1.34 -16.00 1.17
CA LEU A 34 -1.29 -14.56 0.92
C LEU A 34 0.14 -14.00 0.77
N CYS A 35 1.17 -14.80 1.02
CA CYS A 35 2.55 -14.32 1.08
C CYS A 35 3.37 -14.74 -0.14
N THR A 36 4.19 -13.81 -0.64
CA THR A 36 5.37 -14.13 -1.45
C THR A 36 6.59 -14.02 -0.52
N PRO A 37 7.51 -15.00 -0.48
CA PRO A 37 8.72 -14.89 0.33
C PRO A 37 9.54 -13.67 -0.07
N VAL A 38 9.74 -12.72 0.86
CA VAL A 38 10.52 -11.51 0.66
C VAL A 38 11.64 -11.48 1.71
N GLY A 39 12.86 -11.23 1.25
CA GLY A 39 14.01 -11.08 2.15
C GLY A 39 14.11 -9.66 2.71
N PHE A 40 13.77 -9.48 3.98
CA PHE A 40 14.06 -8.25 4.72
C PHE A 40 15.39 -8.35 5.46
N ASP A 41 15.98 -7.20 5.83
CA ASP A 41 17.15 -7.19 6.73
C ASP A 41 16.76 -7.80 8.08
N ALA A 42 17.34 -8.94 8.42
CA ALA A 42 17.03 -9.69 9.63
C ALA A 42 17.20 -8.84 10.92
N ARG A 43 18.14 -7.89 10.91
CA ARG A 43 18.37 -7.00 12.06
C ARG A 43 17.18 -6.09 12.34
N LEU A 44 16.46 -5.66 11.32
CA LEU A 44 15.26 -4.82 11.45
C LEU A 44 14.04 -5.63 11.93
N LEU A 45 14.06 -6.95 11.73
CA LEU A 45 13.01 -7.85 12.20
C LEU A 45 13.15 -8.23 13.67
N GLU A 46 14.37 -8.22 14.24
CA GLU A 46 14.65 -8.68 15.59
C GLU A 46 13.84 -7.97 16.68
N VAL A 47 13.52 -6.69 16.47
CA VAL A 47 12.76 -5.88 17.45
C VAL A 47 11.25 -6.02 17.31
N ILE A 48 10.78 -6.61 16.21
CA ILE A 48 9.36 -6.76 15.89
C ILE A 48 8.85 -8.06 16.50
N PRO A 49 7.70 -8.07 17.20
CA PRO A 49 7.12 -9.28 17.73
C PRO A 49 6.82 -10.32 16.62
N PRO A 50 7.06 -11.62 16.88
CA PRO A 50 6.85 -12.67 15.87
C PRO A 50 5.44 -12.68 15.26
N GLU A 51 4.41 -12.45 16.07
CA GLU A 51 3.01 -12.42 15.63
C GLU A 51 2.72 -11.32 14.60
N VAL A 52 3.48 -10.22 14.62
CA VAL A 52 3.39 -9.15 13.60
C VAL A 52 4.02 -9.61 12.29
N ILE A 53 5.16 -10.28 12.35
CA ILE A 53 5.89 -10.79 11.19
C ILE A 53 5.10 -11.91 10.50
N GLU A 54 4.56 -12.84 11.29
CA GLU A 54 3.82 -14.02 10.81
C GLU A 54 2.50 -13.67 10.13
N ARG A 55 1.90 -12.53 10.48
CA ARG A 55 0.62 -12.05 9.94
C ARG A 55 0.76 -10.84 9.00
N ASP A 56 1.93 -10.71 8.39
CA ASP A 56 2.17 -9.76 7.30
C ASP A 56 2.05 -10.45 5.93
N TYR A 57 1.34 -9.81 5.03
CA TYR A 57 0.92 -10.39 3.74
C TYR A 57 1.43 -9.55 2.55
N GLY A 58 2.69 -9.15 2.59
CA GLY A 58 3.33 -8.38 1.53
C GLY A 58 3.95 -9.23 0.42
N CYS A 59 4.26 -8.60 -0.71
CA CYS A 59 4.87 -9.22 -1.88
C CYS A 59 6.20 -8.59 -2.30
N GLY A 60 6.67 -7.56 -1.57
CA GLY A 60 7.94 -6.87 -1.81
C GLY A 60 8.50 -6.22 -0.55
N ASP A 61 9.63 -5.53 -0.68
CA ASP A 61 10.21 -4.72 0.39
C ASP A 61 10.26 -3.23 -0.02
N PRO A 62 9.16 -2.47 0.16
CA PRO A 62 9.12 -1.05 -0.15
C PRO A 62 9.91 -0.19 0.85
N THR A 63 10.35 -0.75 1.97
CA THR A 63 11.06 0.00 3.03
C THR A 63 12.47 0.42 2.61
N ARG A 64 13.05 -0.20 1.57
CA ARG A 64 14.38 0.12 1.02
C ARG A 64 14.52 1.55 0.52
N TRP A 65 13.41 2.23 0.25
CA TRP A 65 13.40 3.62 -0.24
C TRP A 65 13.11 4.65 0.86
N VAL A 66 13.03 4.22 2.11
CA VAL A 66 12.91 5.09 3.28
C VAL A 66 14.30 5.55 3.73
N LYS A 67 14.40 6.80 4.20
CA LYS A 67 15.65 7.44 4.63
C LYS A 67 15.54 7.94 6.07
N PRO A 68 16.66 8.12 6.77
CA PRO A 68 16.65 8.75 8.09
C PRO A 68 15.98 10.12 8.08
N GLY A 69 15.09 10.37 9.05
CA GLY A 69 14.36 11.61 9.19
C GLY A 69 13.06 11.72 8.39
N ASP A 70 12.73 10.77 7.52
CA ASP A 70 11.50 10.81 6.73
C ASP A 70 10.24 10.78 7.58
N ARG A 71 9.21 11.45 7.09
CA ARG A 71 7.81 11.27 7.50
C ARG A 71 7.17 10.29 6.52
N VAL A 72 6.81 9.13 7.01
CA VAL A 72 6.35 8.00 6.20
C VAL A 72 4.88 7.72 6.46
N VAL A 73 4.10 7.49 5.40
CA VAL A 73 2.79 6.85 5.49
C VAL A 73 2.84 5.47 4.84
N ASP A 74 2.34 4.47 5.58
CA ASP A 74 2.18 3.08 5.14
C ASP A 74 0.71 2.80 4.86
N LEU A 75 0.34 2.71 3.59
CA LEU A 75 -1.03 2.50 3.12
C LEU A 75 -1.37 1.00 3.14
N GLY A 76 -2.38 0.62 3.95
CA GLY A 76 -2.71 -0.77 4.22
C GLY A 76 -1.64 -1.44 5.07
N SER A 77 -1.33 -0.83 6.21
CA SER A 77 -0.20 -1.25 7.06
C SER A 77 -0.34 -2.64 7.69
N GLY A 78 -1.55 -3.23 7.64
CA GLY A 78 -1.83 -4.55 8.19
C GLY A 78 -1.37 -4.71 9.63
N SER A 79 -0.61 -5.76 9.92
CA SER A 79 0.00 -6.04 11.23
C SER A 79 1.06 -5.01 11.66
N GLY A 80 1.48 -4.10 10.77
CA GLY A 80 2.44 -3.04 11.06
C GLY A 80 3.91 -3.39 10.81
N LYS A 81 4.24 -4.53 10.20
CA LYS A 81 5.63 -4.96 9.97
C LYS A 81 6.43 -3.88 9.22
N ASN A 82 5.94 -3.40 8.07
CA ASN A 82 6.64 -2.38 7.29
C ASN A 82 6.74 -1.06 8.06
N ALA A 83 5.69 -0.63 8.76
CA ALA A 83 5.71 0.55 9.60
C ALA A 83 6.78 0.47 10.71
N PHE A 84 6.96 -0.70 11.36
CA PHE A 84 8.00 -0.90 12.37
C PHE A 84 9.42 -0.98 11.79
N ILE A 85 9.58 -1.50 10.57
CA ILE A 85 10.86 -1.44 9.84
C ILE A 85 11.19 0.01 9.53
N CYS A 86 10.24 0.76 8.94
CA CYS A 86 10.40 2.18 8.63
C CYS A 86 10.75 3.01 9.88
N SER A 87 10.10 2.73 11.01
CA SER A 87 10.38 3.38 12.30
C SER A 87 11.87 3.34 12.66
N GLN A 88 12.51 2.20 12.46
CA GLN A 88 13.93 2.01 12.74
C GLN A 88 14.81 2.77 11.73
N ILE A 89 14.41 2.78 10.46
CA ILE A 89 15.16 3.45 9.38
C ILE A 89 15.10 4.98 9.55
N VAL A 90 13.90 5.53 9.79
CA VAL A 90 13.76 6.98 9.93
C VAL A 90 14.36 7.54 11.22
N GLY A 91 14.53 6.68 12.24
CA GLY A 91 15.10 7.06 13.52
C GLY A 91 14.20 7.98 14.35
N SER A 92 14.74 8.49 15.46
CA SER A 92 13.97 9.32 16.41
C SER A 92 13.55 10.69 15.86
N SER A 93 14.14 11.16 14.76
CA SER A 93 13.80 12.43 14.10
C SER A 93 12.71 12.29 13.03
N GLY A 94 12.45 11.06 12.55
CA GLY A 94 11.38 10.77 11.60
C GLY A 94 10.10 10.32 12.29
N ALA A 95 9.06 10.12 11.49
CA ALA A 95 7.76 9.65 11.97
C ALA A 95 7.12 8.69 10.96
N VAL A 96 6.36 7.72 11.46
CA VAL A 96 5.63 6.75 10.64
C VAL A 96 4.17 6.71 11.06
N ILE A 97 3.28 6.76 10.10
CA ILE A 97 1.86 6.51 10.30
C ILE A 97 1.43 5.31 9.44
N GLY A 98 0.97 4.24 10.07
CA GLY A 98 0.34 3.11 9.41
C GLY A 98 -1.17 3.33 9.31
N LEU A 99 -1.72 3.12 8.12
CA LEU A 99 -3.14 3.25 7.84
C LEU A 99 -3.71 1.91 7.38
N ASP A 100 -4.78 1.47 8.02
CA ASP A 100 -5.52 0.29 7.60
C ASP A 100 -7.01 0.47 7.88
N ARG A 101 -7.87 -0.21 7.14
CA ARG A 101 -9.32 -0.21 7.39
C ARG A 101 -9.73 -1.32 8.37
N ASN A 102 -8.95 -2.40 8.45
CA ASN A 102 -9.28 -3.58 9.24
C ASN A 102 -8.94 -3.37 10.72
N PRO A 103 -9.92 -3.41 11.64
CA PRO A 103 -9.68 -3.16 13.05
C PRO A 103 -8.82 -4.25 13.72
N ASN A 104 -8.92 -5.51 13.30
CA ASN A 104 -8.14 -6.61 13.89
C ASN A 104 -6.66 -6.48 13.56
N MET A 105 -6.33 -6.08 12.32
CA MET A 105 -4.95 -5.76 11.91
C MET A 105 -4.39 -4.60 12.73
N LEU A 106 -5.16 -3.52 12.89
CA LEU A 106 -4.74 -2.36 13.67
C LEU A 106 -4.62 -2.66 15.17
N GLU A 107 -5.42 -3.56 15.72
CA GLU A 107 -5.27 -4.01 17.11
C GLU A 107 -3.93 -4.72 17.30
N LEU A 108 -3.59 -5.66 16.40
CA LEU A 108 -2.31 -6.35 16.39
C LEU A 108 -1.13 -5.36 16.29
N ALA A 109 -1.17 -4.46 15.31
CA ALA A 109 -0.15 -3.44 15.10
C ALA A 109 0.00 -2.51 16.32
N SER A 110 -1.13 -2.01 16.85
CA SER A 110 -1.13 -1.11 18.01
C SER A 110 -0.64 -1.77 19.27
N GLY A 111 -0.96 -3.05 19.48
CA GLY A 111 -0.49 -3.84 20.62
C GLY A 111 1.04 -3.98 20.65
N ALA A 112 1.68 -4.05 19.48
CA ALA A 112 3.13 -4.20 19.36
C ALA A 112 3.92 -2.90 19.61
N LYS A 113 3.30 -1.71 19.47
CA LYS A 113 3.98 -0.39 19.55
C LYS A 113 4.87 -0.22 20.78
N ALA A 114 4.33 -0.50 21.97
CA ALA A 114 5.06 -0.28 23.22
C ALA A 114 6.28 -1.22 23.35
N SER A 115 6.18 -2.44 22.84
CA SER A 115 7.27 -3.40 22.82
C SER A 115 8.39 -2.96 21.90
N VAL A 116 8.04 -2.57 20.67
CA VAL A 116 9.00 -2.07 19.67
C VAL A 116 9.67 -0.79 20.17
N ALA A 117 8.89 0.19 20.66
CA ALA A 117 9.43 1.46 21.17
C ALA A 117 10.44 1.26 22.31
N ARG A 118 10.19 0.31 23.22
CA ARG A 118 11.16 -0.02 24.28
C ARG A 118 12.46 -0.59 23.74
N ARG A 119 12.40 -1.40 22.68
CA ARG A 119 13.59 -2.04 22.07
C ARG A 119 14.44 -1.06 21.29
N ILE A 120 13.81 -0.12 20.58
CA ILE A 120 14.54 0.88 19.76
C ILE A 120 14.87 2.17 20.52
N GLY A 121 14.24 2.42 21.70
CA GLY A 121 14.53 3.55 22.57
C GLY A 121 13.72 4.83 22.28
N TYR A 122 12.76 4.81 21.34
CA TYR A 122 11.87 5.94 20.99
C TYR A 122 10.51 5.45 20.47
N ALA A 123 9.53 6.38 20.40
CA ALA A 123 8.18 6.10 19.93
C ALA A 123 7.83 7.07 18.79
N ASN A 124 7.90 6.63 17.56
CA ASN A 124 7.64 7.43 16.37
C ASN A 124 6.67 6.78 15.37
N VAL A 125 5.93 5.71 15.81
CA VAL A 125 4.91 5.04 15.02
C VAL A 125 3.53 5.29 15.61
N SER A 126 2.59 5.62 14.73
CA SER A 126 1.16 5.65 15.03
C SER A 126 0.38 4.83 14.03
N PHE A 127 -0.78 4.29 14.44
CA PHE A 127 -1.71 3.58 13.56
C PHE A 127 -3.07 4.24 13.62
N ARG A 128 -3.73 4.37 12.45
CA ARG A 128 -5.06 5.00 12.33
C ARG A 128 -5.94 4.18 11.39
N ARG A 129 -7.21 4.12 11.72
CA ARG A 129 -8.20 3.43 10.89
C ARG A 129 -8.68 4.35 9.77
N ALA A 130 -8.34 4.02 8.50
CA ALA A 130 -8.63 4.90 7.37
C ALA A 130 -8.87 4.12 6.07
N GLU A 131 -9.58 4.76 5.15
CA GLU A 131 -9.65 4.35 3.75
C GLU A 131 -8.51 5.02 2.97
N ILE A 132 -7.74 4.25 2.23
CA ILE A 132 -6.56 4.79 1.52
C ILE A 132 -6.90 5.67 0.30
N HIS A 133 -8.16 5.74 -0.08
CA HIS A 133 -8.65 6.64 -1.13
C HIS A 133 -9.22 7.96 -0.57
N GLN A 134 -9.17 8.15 0.76
CA GLN A 134 -9.64 9.35 1.47
C GLN A 134 -8.72 9.62 2.68
N LEU A 135 -7.65 10.38 2.48
CA LEU A 135 -6.61 10.59 3.50
C LEU A 135 -6.73 11.93 4.25
N GLU A 136 -7.75 12.74 3.99
CA GLU A 136 -7.99 13.98 4.74
C GLU A 136 -8.49 13.70 6.16
N ARG A 137 -9.30 12.65 6.32
CA ARG A 137 -9.89 12.23 7.59
C ARG A 137 -9.80 10.72 7.74
N ASP A 138 -9.70 10.27 8.99
CA ASP A 138 -9.82 8.85 9.31
C ASP A 138 -11.29 8.41 9.43
N LEU A 139 -11.52 7.12 9.68
CA LEU A 139 -12.87 6.56 9.80
C LEU A 139 -13.61 6.98 11.07
N ASP A 140 -12.95 7.68 12.00
CA ASP A 140 -13.54 8.32 13.18
C ASP A 140 -13.76 9.83 12.97
N ASP A 141 -13.67 10.29 11.70
CA ASP A 141 -13.85 11.69 11.25
C ASP A 141 -12.80 12.67 11.83
N ALA A 142 -11.67 12.17 12.33
CA ALA A 142 -10.58 13.03 12.80
C ALA A 142 -9.63 13.40 11.65
N PRO A 143 -9.03 14.61 11.64
CA PRO A 143 -8.02 15.00 10.65
C PRO A 143 -6.87 13.99 10.59
N LEU A 144 -6.47 13.63 9.36
CA LEU A 144 -5.48 12.57 9.14
C LEU A 144 -4.19 13.10 8.49
N LEU A 145 -4.18 13.38 7.20
CA LEU A 145 -3.01 13.84 6.47
C LEU A 145 -3.30 15.14 5.70
N SER A 146 -2.51 16.17 5.98
CA SER A 146 -2.55 17.43 5.23
C SER A 146 -1.80 17.32 3.90
N ASP A 147 -2.01 18.30 3.01
CA ASP A 147 -1.25 18.43 1.77
C ASP A 147 0.25 18.54 2.07
N ALA A 148 1.07 17.93 1.23
CA ALA A 148 2.53 18.00 1.31
C ALA A 148 3.11 17.71 2.71
N SER A 149 2.47 16.80 3.47
CA SER A 149 2.81 16.51 4.87
C SER A 149 3.73 15.30 5.06
N VAL A 150 3.96 14.48 4.01
CA VAL A 150 4.80 13.28 4.09
C VAL A 150 5.90 13.28 3.03
N ASP A 151 7.00 12.61 3.33
CA ASP A 151 8.16 12.49 2.46
C ASP A 151 8.13 11.18 1.67
N VAL A 152 7.47 10.15 2.22
CA VAL A 152 7.32 8.84 1.58
C VAL A 152 5.91 8.31 1.76
N VAL A 153 5.32 7.86 0.66
CA VAL A 153 4.16 6.97 0.67
C VAL A 153 4.65 5.58 0.28
N LEU A 154 4.45 4.61 1.16
CA LEU A 154 4.69 3.21 0.85
C LEU A 154 3.40 2.39 0.96
N SER A 155 3.39 1.25 0.28
CA SER A 155 2.32 0.26 0.36
C SER A 155 2.84 -1.12 -0.04
N ASN A 156 2.23 -2.18 0.46
CA ASN A 156 2.65 -3.54 0.16
C ASN A 156 1.43 -4.48 -0.02
N CYS A 157 1.10 -4.83 -1.27
CA CYS A 157 -0.02 -5.69 -1.68
C CYS A 157 -1.42 -5.16 -1.26
N VAL A 158 -1.69 -3.87 -1.51
CA VAL A 158 -2.95 -3.23 -1.07
C VAL A 158 -3.68 -2.53 -2.21
N LEU A 159 -2.97 -1.86 -3.13
CA LEU A 159 -3.60 -1.04 -4.16
C LEU A 159 -4.50 -1.86 -5.10
N ASN A 160 -4.17 -3.12 -5.29
CA ASN A 160 -4.98 -4.07 -6.06
C ASN A 160 -6.35 -4.36 -5.42
N LEU A 161 -6.46 -4.20 -4.11
CA LEU A 161 -7.71 -4.44 -3.38
C LEU A 161 -8.70 -3.27 -3.47
N VAL A 162 -8.22 -2.11 -3.93
CA VAL A 162 -9.06 -0.91 -4.10
C VAL A 162 -9.96 -1.05 -5.33
N HIS A 163 -11.26 -0.81 -5.12
CA HIS A 163 -12.24 -0.86 -6.20
C HIS A 163 -11.88 0.12 -7.33
N PRO A 164 -12.01 -0.25 -8.62
CA PRO A 164 -11.61 0.59 -9.74
C PRO A 164 -12.15 2.01 -9.71
N ASN A 165 -13.38 2.22 -9.24
CA ASN A 165 -14.00 3.54 -9.12
C ASN A 165 -13.31 4.45 -8.08
N GLN A 166 -12.56 3.88 -7.13
CA GLN A 166 -11.86 4.60 -6.07
C GLN A 166 -10.37 4.82 -6.38
N ARG A 167 -9.83 4.14 -7.41
CA ARG A 167 -8.40 4.20 -7.73
C ARG A 167 -7.92 5.60 -8.09
N THR A 168 -8.71 6.36 -8.86
CA THR A 168 -8.36 7.75 -9.19
C THR A 168 -8.29 8.62 -7.93
N ALA A 169 -9.24 8.48 -7.01
CA ALA A 169 -9.22 9.19 -5.73
C ALA A 169 -8.00 8.79 -4.90
N MET A 170 -7.71 7.49 -4.76
CA MET A 170 -6.53 6.97 -4.07
C MET A 170 -5.23 7.56 -4.62
N LEU A 171 -5.05 7.52 -5.94
CA LEU A 171 -3.86 8.06 -6.60
C LEU A 171 -3.72 9.57 -6.38
N SER A 172 -4.84 10.31 -6.44
CA SER A 172 -4.87 11.75 -6.16
C SER A 172 -4.48 12.05 -4.72
N GLU A 173 -4.94 11.26 -3.76
CA GLU A 173 -4.58 11.38 -2.35
C GLU A 173 -3.09 11.09 -2.11
N ILE A 174 -2.55 10.03 -2.73
CA ILE A 174 -1.10 9.73 -2.70
C ILE A 174 -0.30 10.96 -3.19
N ARG A 175 -0.74 11.58 -4.29
CA ARG A 175 -0.08 12.76 -4.84
C ARG A 175 -0.21 13.99 -3.92
N ARG A 176 -1.40 14.20 -3.33
CA ARG A 176 -1.71 15.36 -2.48
C ARG A 176 -0.87 15.38 -1.21
N VAL A 177 -0.74 14.23 -0.55
CA VAL A 177 -0.04 14.16 0.76
C VAL A 177 1.47 14.25 0.65
N LEU A 178 2.05 13.95 -0.52
CA LEU A 178 3.49 13.99 -0.73
C LEU A 178 4.03 15.42 -0.86
N ALA A 179 5.04 15.71 -0.08
CA ALA A 179 5.82 16.94 -0.16
C ALA A 179 6.60 17.04 -1.50
N PRO A 180 7.04 18.24 -1.92
CA PRO A 180 8.02 18.38 -3.00
C PRO A 180 9.26 17.51 -2.73
N ALA A 181 9.77 16.85 -3.76
CA ALA A 181 10.80 15.80 -3.68
C ALA A 181 10.41 14.55 -2.86
N GLY A 182 9.16 14.45 -2.43
CA GLY A 182 8.61 13.25 -1.83
C GLY A 182 8.52 12.10 -2.85
N ARG A 183 8.46 10.88 -2.37
CA ARG A 183 8.54 9.67 -3.21
C ARG A 183 7.53 8.61 -2.85
N ILE A 184 7.22 7.78 -3.83
CA ILE A 184 6.48 6.53 -3.63
C ILE A 184 7.44 5.34 -3.63
N ALA A 185 7.07 4.31 -2.86
CA ALA A 185 7.63 2.97 -2.93
C ALA A 185 6.48 1.98 -2.69
N ILE A 186 5.96 1.41 -3.77
CA ILE A 186 4.74 0.60 -3.74
C ILE A 186 5.04 -0.76 -4.32
N SER A 187 4.96 -1.79 -3.48
CA SER A 187 5.06 -3.19 -3.88
C SER A 187 3.67 -3.75 -4.07
N ASP A 188 3.38 -4.33 -5.24
CA ASP A 188 2.12 -5.00 -5.50
C ASP A 188 2.28 -6.08 -6.58
N ILE A 189 1.24 -6.87 -6.76
CA ILE A 189 1.16 -7.84 -7.86
C ILE A 189 0.72 -7.11 -9.13
N ILE A 190 1.49 -7.28 -10.19
CA ILE A 190 1.19 -6.79 -11.53
C ILE A 190 0.89 -7.94 -12.47
N CYS A 191 0.26 -7.66 -13.60
CA CYS A 191 -0.04 -8.68 -14.61
C CYS A 191 0.41 -8.25 -16.02
N ASN A 192 0.70 -9.23 -16.88
CA ASN A 192 1.21 -9.00 -18.23
C ASN A 192 0.12 -8.57 -19.24
N GLN A 193 -1.14 -8.60 -18.84
CA GLN A 193 -2.28 -8.16 -19.68
C GLN A 193 -3.48 -7.83 -18.79
N PRO A 194 -4.43 -6.99 -19.24
CA PRO A 194 -5.59 -6.58 -18.45
C PRO A 194 -6.41 -7.77 -17.95
N VAL A 195 -6.77 -7.75 -16.67
CA VAL A 195 -7.62 -8.80 -16.06
C VAL A 195 -9.05 -8.67 -16.57
N PRO A 196 -9.65 -9.74 -17.16
CA PRO A 196 -11.03 -9.72 -17.67
C PRO A 196 -12.06 -9.46 -16.56
N LEU A 197 -13.16 -8.76 -16.88
CA LEU A 197 -14.26 -8.49 -15.94
C LEU A 197 -14.85 -9.78 -15.33
N ALA A 198 -14.87 -10.90 -16.08
CA ALA A 198 -15.32 -12.18 -15.56
C ALA A 198 -14.47 -12.65 -14.38
N MET A 199 -13.15 -12.50 -14.47
CA MET A 199 -12.20 -12.82 -13.39
C MET A 199 -12.31 -11.81 -12.22
N GLN A 200 -12.51 -10.53 -12.53
CA GLN A 200 -12.69 -9.48 -11.49
C GLN A 200 -13.92 -9.72 -10.60
N ARG A 201 -14.89 -10.55 -11.03
CA ARG A 201 -16.06 -10.91 -10.23
C ARG A 201 -15.80 -12.01 -9.20
N ASN A 202 -14.63 -12.62 -9.23
CA ASN A 202 -14.25 -13.65 -8.27
C ASN A 202 -13.66 -13.02 -7.01
N ALA A 203 -14.41 -13.10 -5.90
CA ALA A 203 -14.03 -12.49 -4.62
C ALA A 203 -12.76 -13.11 -4.01
N ASP A 204 -12.53 -14.42 -4.21
CA ASP A 204 -11.33 -15.10 -3.70
C ASP A 204 -10.07 -14.64 -4.45
N LEU A 205 -10.17 -14.51 -5.78
CA LEU A 205 -9.07 -13.96 -6.59
C LEU A 205 -8.85 -12.47 -6.28
N TRP A 206 -9.93 -11.72 -6.00
CA TRP A 206 -9.83 -10.31 -5.64
C TRP A 206 -9.11 -10.13 -4.31
N SER A 207 -9.58 -10.77 -3.25
CA SER A 207 -8.96 -10.69 -1.91
C SER A 207 -7.55 -11.30 -1.87
N GLY A 208 -7.17 -12.11 -2.86
CA GLY A 208 -5.82 -12.63 -3.06
C GLY A 208 -4.92 -11.74 -3.94
N CYS A 209 -5.24 -10.47 -4.18
CA CYS A 209 -4.49 -9.51 -5.01
C CYS A 209 -4.30 -9.93 -6.49
N ILE A 210 -5.11 -10.89 -7.00
CA ILE A 210 -5.01 -11.40 -8.37
C ILE A 210 -5.92 -10.62 -9.32
N SER A 211 -7.24 -10.70 -9.10
CA SER A 211 -8.18 -10.17 -10.09
C SER A 211 -8.32 -8.64 -10.07
N GLY A 212 -7.79 -7.98 -9.06
CA GLY A 212 -7.62 -6.53 -9.01
C GLY A 212 -6.25 -6.03 -9.50
N ALA A 213 -5.35 -6.92 -9.93
CA ALA A 213 -4.00 -6.54 -10.35
C ALA A 213 -4.02 -5.56 -11.54
N TRP A 214 -3.08 -4.61 -11.48
CA TRP A 214 -2.86 -3.68 -12.58
C TRP A 214 -2.02 -4.33 -13.67
N GLU A 215 -2.35 -4.03 -14.94
CA GLU A 215 -1.45 -4.31 -16.05
C GLU A 215 -0.16 -3.48 -15.87
N GLU A 216 1.00 -4.07 -16.16
CA GLU A 216 2.32 -3.52 -15.79
C GLU A 216 2.58 -2.11 -16.36
N HIS A 217 2.20 -1.83 -17.61
CA HIS A 217 2.38 -0.51 -18.19
C HIS A 217 1.35 0.50 -17.65
N ALA A 218 0.10 0.06 -17.45
CA ALA A 218 -0.95 0.90 -16.87
C ALA A 218 -0.59 1.35 -15.46
N PHE A 219 0.05 0.48 -14.66
CA PHE A 219 0.47 0.82 -13.30
C PHE A 219 1.52 1.92 -13.27
N LEU A 220 2.56 1.85 -14.11
CA LEU A 220 3.56 2.92 -14.24
C LEU A 220 2.93 4.22 -14.75
N ASN A 221 2.07 4.12 -15.76
CA ASN A 221 1.46 5.30 -16.37
C ASN A 221 0.53 6.05 -15.40
N ALA A 222 -0.16 5.33 -14.50
CA ALA A 222 -1.00 5.95 -13.48
C ALA A 222 -0.25 6.96 -12.61
N PHE A 223 1.01 6.69 -12.27
CA PHE A 223 1.85 7.63 -11.52
C PHE A 223 2.47 8.73 -12.41
N ARG A 224 2.85 8.39 -13.65
CA ARG A 224 3.37 9.39 -14.61
C ARG A 224 2.33 10.47 -14.93
N GLU A 225 1.08 10.08 -15.11
CA GLU A 225 -0.04 11.00 -15.36
C GLU A 225 -0.32 11.94 -14.19
N LEU A 226 0.06 11.57 -12.96
CA LEU A 226 -0.01 12.42 -11.78
C LEU A 226 1.21 13.36 -11.61
N GLY A 227 2.14 13.35 -12.56
CA GLY A 227 3.32 14.21 -12.54
C GLY A 227 4.44 13.71 -11.64
N PHE A 228 4.55 12.38 -11.44
CA PHE A 228 5.74 11.80 -10.85
C PHE A 228 6.83 11.66 -11.91
N ASP A 229 8.05 12.02 -11.54
CA ASP A 229 9.26 11.78 -12.30
C ASP A 229 9.90 10.44 -11.93
N ASP A 230 10.76 9.92 -12.81
CA ASP A 230 11.56 8.70 -12.61
C ASP A 230 10.71 7.47 -12.20
N VAL A 231 9.52 7.34 -12.78
CA VAL A 231 8.60 6.23 -12.49
C VAL A 231 9.08 4.97 -13.20
N HIS A 232 9.52 3.97 -12.42
CA HIS A 232 9.97 2.68 -12.93
C HIS A 232 9.79 1.55 -11.91
N TYR A 233 9.92 0.31 -12.37
CA TYR A 233 10.04 -0.84 -11.47
C TYR A 233 11.47 -0.94 -10.96
N ALA A 234 11.67 -0.68 -9.68
CA ALA A 234 12.95 -0.82 -9.02
C ALA A 234 13.24 -2.27 -8.59
N ASP A 235 12.19 -3.07 -8.48
CA ASP A 235 12.24 -4.52 -8.30
C ASP A 235 11.05 -5.15 -9.05
N ARG A 236 11.28 -6.27 -9.73
CA ARG A 236 10.26 -7.02 -10.48
C ARG A 236 10.72 -8.47 -10.63
N SER A 237 9.88 -9.39 -10.22
CA SER A 237 10.17 -10.82 -10.36
C SER A 237 10.29 -11.23 -11.84
N ASP A 238 11.35 -11.92 -12.21
CA ASP A 238 11.55 -12.43 -13.57
C ASP A 238 10.51 -13.51 -13.90
N GLU A 239 10.29 -14.43 -12.95
CA GLU A 239 9.31 -15.49 -13.09
C GLU A 239 7.94 -15.09 -12.55
N PRO A 240 6.82 -15.51 -13.14
CA PRO A 240 5.50 -15.29 -12.60
C PRO A 240 5.35 -16.00 -11.25
N TRP A 241 4.85 -15.29 -10.26
CA TRP A 241 4.41 -15.89 -8.99
C TRP A 241 3.23 -16.85 -9.21
N LYS A 242 2.33 -16.48 -10.14
CA LYS A 242 1.14 -17.26 -10.45
C LYS A 242 0.71 -17.07 -11.90
N VAL A 243 0.10 -18.10 -12.50
CA VAL A 243 -0.57 -18.01 -13.80
C VAL A 243 -2.02 -18.44 -13.62
N VAL A 244 -2.97 -17.57 -13.96
CA VAL A 244 -4.41 -17.84 -13.87
C VAL A 244 -5.06 -17.53 -15.21
N GLU A 245 -5.72 -18.49 -15.83
CA GLU A 245 -6.38 -18.34 -17.14
C GLU A 245 -5.45 -17.78 -18.24
N GLY A 246 -4.15 -18.11 -18.18
CA GLY A 246 -3.14 -17.65 -19.14
C GLY A 246 -2.59 -16.25 -18.86
N ILE A 247 -3.03 -15.57 -17.80
CA ILE A 247 -2.48 -14.31 -17.34
C ILE A 247 -1.38 -14.58 -16.33
N GLU A 248 -0.22 -13.96 -16.53
CA GLU A 248 0.92 -14.05 -15.63
C GLU A 248 0.87 -12.93 -14.59
N PHE A 249 1.01 -13.30 -13.33
CA PHE A 249 1.04 -12.39 -12.19
C PHE A 249 2.42 -12.41 -11.53
N ARG A 250 2.99 -11.22 -11.27
CA ARG A 250 4.35 -11.04 -10.75
C ARG A 250 4.35 -10.04 -9.61
N ALA A 251 5.21 -10.23 -8.63
CA ALA A 251 5.50 -9.20 -7.65
C ALA A 251 6.41 -8.13 -8.26
N ALA A 252 6.11 -6.87 -8.01
CA ALA A 252 6.94 -5.75 -8.43
C ALA A 252 6.86 -4.59 -7.43
N THR A 253 7.92 -3.79 -7.36
CA THR A 253 7.98 -2.56 -6.58
C THR A 253 8.17 -1.38 -7.53
N VAL A 254 7.17 -0.52 -7.63
CA VAL A 254 7.26 0.75 -8.36
C VAL A 254 7.78 1.85 -7.44
N VAL A 255 8.67 2.67 -7.98
CA VAL A 255 9.15 3.90 -7.36
C VAL A 255 8.90 5.09 -8.28
N GLY A 256 8.83 6.27 -7.71
CA GLY A 256 8.69 7.54 -8.42
C GLY A 256 8.86 8.70 -7.46
N VAL A 257 9.17 9.87 -7.96
CA VAL A 257 9.49 11.07 -7.15
C VAL A 257 8.63 12.24 -7.60
N ILE A 258 8.13 13.02 -6.66
CA ILE A 258 7.53 14.33 -6.94
C ILE A 258 8.64 15.31 -7.33
N PRO A 259 8.51 16.08 -8.43
CA PRO A 259 9.46 17.14 -8.73
C PRO A 259 9.72 18.04 -7.52
N ALA A 260 10.97 18.44 -7.32
CA ALA A 260 11.30 19.45 -6.30
C ALA A 260 10.60 20.78 -6.65
N ALA A 261 10.19 21.55 -5.65
CA ALA A 261 9.70 22.89 -5.91
C ALA A 261 10.80 23.71 -6.58
N ASP A 262 10.48 24.34 -7.73
CA ASP A 262 11.43 25.21 -8.44
C ASP A 262 11.93 26.32 -7.50
N SER A 263 13.22 26.35 -7.23
CA SER A 263 13.89 27.41 -6.48
C SER A 263 13.98 28.76 -7.25
N THR A 264 13.33 28.85 -8.42
CA THR A 264 13.43 30.01 -9.32
C THR A 264 12.37 31.09 -9.10
N GLY A 265 11.55 31.01 -8.01
CA GLY A 265 10.49 31.97 -7.71
C GLY A 265 10.89 33.26 -6.95
N ALA A 266 12.20 33.53 -6.73
CA ALA A 266 12.64 34.68 -5.94
C ALA A 266 13.65 35.56 -6.68
N ALA A 267 13.28 36.13 -7.82
CA ALA A 267 13.95 37.31 -8.35
C ALA A 267 13.19 37.88 -9.57
N HIS A 268 12.17 38.70 -9.37
CA HIS A 268 11.83 39.82 -10.27
C HIS A 268 10.71 40.65 -9.62
N SER A 269 11.08 41.45 -8.65
CA SER A 269 10.35 42.68 -8.31
C SER A 269 11.39 43.75 -8.02
N ARG A 270 11.76 44.46 -9.06
CA ARG A 270 12.31 45.82 -8.98
C ARG A 270 11.47 46.72 -9.89
#